data_9ed8b2ca5865fe211357b032940577d2
#
_entry.id   9ed8b2ca5865fe211357b032940577d2
#
_cell.length_a   1.000
_cell.length_b   1.000
_cell.length_c   1.000
_cell.angle_alpha   90.00
_cell.angle_beta   90.00
_cell.angle_gamma   90.00
#
_symmetry.space_group_name_H-M   'P 1'
#
loop_
_entity.id
_entity.type
_entity.pdbx_description
1 polymer ?
#
loop_
_entity_poly.entity_id
_entity_poly.type
_entity_poly.pdbx_seq_one_letter_code
_entity_poly.pdbx_strand_id
1 'polypeptide(L)'
;MVQRWIDWNTDTGSELVDIGTHKLHIACLGPPRKLGDPAVLIVPGLGSSITGWAAVRRQLAQVIRVYSYDRTGYGESDTGIEAPSSIMIAHELDLLLRKAQISPPLIVVAHSWGGILSREFLALRSGDVAGMVFVEANQEHTLDILDWRLLANSPVLTGVDRDKVHNIENLHKLNKEEWEIYQTTEASDKHQKQAALEYEQYPKSFPVLEAKSQLEQQPPILRSRPVCVIKGDNGRDFQKLFQAGIEKGNGSESERVAFEDVLTTWDVKDQALQRGNLKLSSRQKYFEVPFSGHNLQLTAPDAVVSGVKWVIENIE
;
A
#
# COMPACT_ATOMS: atom_id res chain seq x y z
N MET A 1 -27.17 25.59 11.53
CA MET A 1 -27.02 24.13 11.35
C MET A 1 -25.89 23.71 12.28
N VAL A 2 -26.14 22.81 13.23
CA VAL A 2 -25.08 22.24 14.08
C VAL A 2 -24.27 21.32 13.17
N GLN A 3 -22.99 21.62 12.99
CA GLN A 3 -22.07 20.75 12.25
C GLN A 3 -21.99 19.43 13.02
N ARG A 4 -22.54 18.37 12.47
CA ARG A 4 -22.50 17.03 13.07
C ARG A 4 -21.13 16.44 12.76
N TRP A 5 -20.28 16.33 13.75
CA TRP A 5 -19.00 15.64 13.63
C TRP A 5 -19.23 14.14 13.51
N ILE A 6 -18.46 13.49 12.63
CA ILE A 6 -18.48 12.02 12.51
C ILE A 6 -17.92 11.42 13.81
N ASP A 7 -18.69 10.56 14.47
CA ASP A 7 -18.13 9.67 15.46
C ASP A 7 -17.48 8.47 14.74
N TRP A 8 -16.18 8.54 14.62
CA TRP A 8 -15.39 7.53 13.90
C TRP A 8 -15.52 6.11 14.46
N ASN A 9 -16.06 5.92 15.63
CA ASN A 9 -16.31 4.61 16.22
C ASN A 9 -17.68 4.03 15.83
N THR A 10 -18.68 4.87 15.56
CA THR A 10 -20.07 4.46 15.34
C THR A 10 -20.59 4.77 13.95
N ASP A 11 -20.28 5.97 13.43
CA ASP A 11 -20.79 6.43 12.15
C ASP A 11 -19.94 5.89 10.98
N THR A 12 -20.57 5.66 9.83
CA THR A 12 -19.88 5.44 8.55
C THR A 12 -19.93 6.73 7.74
N GLY A 13 -18.87 6.98 6.97
CA GLY A 13 -18.81 8.17 6.13
C GLY A 13 -17.38 8.62 5.83
N SER A 14 -17.25 9.84 5.37
CA SER A 14 -15.95 10.47 5.09
C SER A 14 -15.99 11.96 5.43
N GLU A 15 -14.82 12.52 5.74
CA GLU A 15 -14.65 13.92 6.09
C GLU A 15 -13.27 14.43 5.70
N LEU A 16 -13.18 15.73 5.44
CA LEU A 16 -11.91 16.46 5.31
C LEU A 16 -11.50 16.97 6.70
N VAL A 17 -10.47 16.37 7.26
CA VAL A 17 -9.93 16.69 8.59
C VAL A 17 -8.77 17.68 8.46
N ASP A 18 -8.85 18.82 9.13
CA ASP A 18 -7.80 19.82 9.17
C ASP A 18 -6.65 19.37 10.09
N ILE A 19 -5.49 19.11 9.49
CA ILE A 19 -4.26 18.70 10.22
C ILE A 19 -3.41 19.89 10.68
N GLY A 20 -3.85 21.12 10.37
CA GLY A 20 -3.19 22.37 10.77
C GLY A 20 -2.49 23.08 9.61
N THR A 21 -2.04 22.39 8.60
CA THR A 21 -1.42 22.94 7.38
C THR A 21 -2.35 22.86 6.16
N HIS A 22 -3.14 21.81 6.08
CA HIS A 22 -4.10 21.52 5.02
C HIS A 22 -5.08 20.44 5.51
N LYS A 23 -6.02 20.04 4.67
CA LYS A 23 -7.02 19.02 5.01
C LYS A 23 -6.74 17.71 4.32
N LEU A 24 -6.87 16.63 5.07
CA LEU A 24 -6.80 15.27 4.54
C LEU A 24 -8.16 14.59 4.60
N HIS A 25 -8.49 13.93 3.52
CA HIS A 25 -9.69 13.11 3.43
C HIS A 25 -9.48 11.77 4.14
N ILE A 26 -10.40 11.43 5.02
CA ILE A 26 -10.47 10.12 5.66
C ILE A 26 -11.88 9.57 5.55
N ALA A 27 -11.98 8.28 5.32
CA ALA A 27 -13.24 7.56 5.21
C ALA A 27 -13.26 6.35 6.12
N CYS A 28 -14.42 6.03 6.66
CA CYS A 28 -14.63 4.84 7.46
C CYS A 28 -15.86 4.04 7.02
N LEU A 29 -15.74 2.73 7.11
CA LEU A 29 -16.79 1.74 6.84
C LEU A 29 -16.76 0.67 7.93
N GLY A 30 -17.86 -0.08 8.04
CA GLY A 30 -17.93 -1.26 8.87
C GLY A 30 -18.72 -1.04 10.17
N PRO A 31 -18.82 -2.10 11.01
CA PRO A 31 -19.61 -2.07 12.21
C PRO A 31 -19.09 -1.04 13.22
N PRO A 32 -19.94 -0.52 14.11
CA PRO A 32 -19.51 0.22 15.29
C PRO A 32 -18.48 -0.58 16.08
N ARG A 33 -17.47 0.09 16.63
CA ARG A 33 -16.48 -0.52 17.52
C ARG A 33 -16.53 0.09 18.91
N LYS A 34 -16.18 -0.69 19.91
CA LYS A 34 -15.95 -0.21 21.27
C LYS A 34 -14.52 0.31 21.39
N LEU A 35 -14.29 1.17 22.36
CA LEU A 35 -12.93 1.60 22.71
C LEU A 35 -12.10 0.37 23.11
N GLY A 36 -10.94 0.22 22.50
CA GLY A 36 -10.05 -0.93 22.68
C GLY A 36 -10.23 -2.07 21.65
N ASP A 37 -11.35 -2.09 20.90
CA ASP A 37 -11.46 -3.03 19.77
C ASP A 37 -10.51 -2.61 18.65
N PRO A 38 -9.88 -3.55 17.94
CA PRO A 38 -9.02 -3.21 16.80
C PRO A 38 -9.83 -2.67 15.61
N ALA A 39 -9.20 -1.82 14.83
CA ALA A 39 -9.71 -1.38 13.53
C ALA A 39 -8.61 -1.45 12.47
N VAL A 40 -9.01 -1.61 11.22
CA VAL A 40 -8.07 -1.61 10.09
C VAL A 40 -7.78 -0.17 9.67
N LEU A 41 -6.50 0.11 9.38
CA LEU A 41 -6.01 1.30 8.72
C LEU A 41 -5.30 0.91 7.43
N ILE A 42 -5.79 1.39 6.29
CA ILE A 42 -5.21 1.10 4.96
C ILE A 42 -4.21 2.20 4.61
N VAL A 43 -3.00 1.77 4.24
CA VAL A 43 -1.89 2.64 3.76
C VAL A 43 -1.55 2.24 2.33
N PRO A 44 -2.06 2.98 1.33
CA PRO A 44 -1.82 2.71 -0.10
C PRO A 44 -0.35 2.88 -0.52
N GLY A 45 -0.01 2.29 -1.66
CA GLY A 45 1.31 2.40 -2.29
C GLY A 45 1.56 3.73 -3.00
N LEU A 46 2.70 3.81 -3.68
CA LEU A 46 3.11 4.93 -4.51
C LEU A 46 2.07 5.21 -5.59
N GLY A 47 1.71 6.47 -5.78
CA GLY A 47 0.77 6.86 -6.81
C GLY A 47 -0.63 6.23 -6.66
N SER A 48 -1.07 5.91 -5.44
CA SER A 48 -2.34 5.22 -5.20
C SER A 48 -3.20 5.97 -4.19
N SER A 49 -4.50 6.08 -4.52
CA SER A 49 -5.56 6.60 -3.66
C SER A 49 -6.35 5.47 -2.97
N ILE A 50 -7.32 5.85 -2.13
CA ILE A 50 -8.20 4.86 -1.48
C ILE A 50 -9.19 4.21 -2.45
N THR A 51 -9.38 4.75 -3.66
CA THR A 51 -10.35 4.24 -4.63
C THR A 51 -9.99 2.84 -5.13
N GLY A 52 -8.70 2.54 -5.31
CA GLY A 52 -8.21 1.21 -5.67
C GLY A 52 -8.43 0.14 -4.58
N TRP A 53 -8.84 0.56 -3.37
CA TRP A 53 -9.09 -0.31 -2.22
C TRP A 53 -10.57 -0.59 -1.97
N ALA A 54 -11.47 -0.10 -2.80
CA ALA A 54 -12.91 -0.16 -2.56
C ALA A 54 -13.41 -1.60 -2.34
N ALA A 55 -12.96 -2.57 -3.12
CA ALA A 55 -13.34 -3.98 -2.96
C ALA A 55 -12.87 -4.58 -1.62
N VAL A 56 -11.63 -4.32 -1.22
CA VAL A 56 -11.09 -4.74 0.09
C VAL A 56 -11.85 -4.08 1.23
N ARG A 57 -12.08 -2.77 1.16
CA ARG A 57 -12.82 -2.00 2.17
C ARG A 57 -14.24 -2.55 2.35
N ARG A 58 -14.96 -2.79 1.26
CA ARG A 58 -16.32 -3.32 1.26
C ARG A 58 -16.39 -4.71 1.91
N GLN A 59 -15.41 -5.57 1.65
CA GLN A 59 -15.36 -6.90 2.24
C GLN A 59 -14.98 -6.86 3.73
N LEU A 60 -13.95 -6.10 4.10
CA LEU A 60 -13.53 -5.94 5.50
C LEU A 60 -14.62 -5.30 6.35
N ALA A 61 -15.38 -4.35 5.79
CA ALA A 61 -16.48 -3.68 6.47
C ALA A 61 -17.61 -4.61 6.94
N GLN A 62 -17.63 -5.87 6.47
CA GLN A 62 -18.59 -6.87 6.97
C GLN A 62 -18.20 -7.41 8.36
N VAL A 63 -16.97 -7.26 8.77
CA VAL A 63 -16.42 -7.91 9.98
C VAL A 63 -15.69 -6.98 10.94
N ILE A 64 -15.16 -5.86 10.45
CA ILE A 64 -14.35 -4.95 11.26
C ILE A 64 -14.46 -3.51 10.76
N ARG A 65 -14.20 -2.55 11.64
CA ARG A 65 -14.08 -1.14 11.31
C ARG A 65 -12.86 -0.89 10.43
N VAL A 66 -13.03 -0.18 9.32
CA VAL A 66 -11.98 0.11 8.34
C VAL A 66 -11.86 1.60 8.15
N TYR A 67 -10.68 2.13 8.40
CA TYR A 67 -10.26 3.49 8.04
C TYR A 67 -9.37 3.45 6.81
N SER A 68 -9.57 4.40 5.93
CA SER A 68 -8.73 4.63 4.77
C SER A 68 -8.66 6.13 4.52
N TYR A 69 -7.51 6.62 4.07
CA TYR A 69 -7.30 8.04 3.85
C TYR A 69 -6.60 8.29 2.52
N ASP A 70 -6.91 9.41 1.93
CA ASP A 70 -6.15 9.93 0.80
C ASP A 70 -4.98 10.76 1.35
N ARG A 71 -3.76 10.41 0.95
CA ARG A 71 -2.60 11.24 1.26
C ARG A 71 -2.73 12.62 0.60
N THR A 72 -1.97 13.56 1.09
CA THR A 72 -1.82 14.88 0.48
C THR A 72 -1.74 14.78 -1.04
N GLY A 73 -2.56 15.56 -1.74
CA GLY A 73 -2.61 15.61 -3.21
C GLY A 73 -3.43 14.50 -3.91
N TYR A 74 -3.93 13.49 -3.17
CA TYR A 74 -4.79 12.45 -3.73
C TYR A 74 -6.26 12.65 -3.38
N GLY A 75 -7.13 12.07 -4.19
CA GLY A 75 -8.56 12.02 -3.95
C GLY A 75 -9.14 13.38 -3.53
N GLU A 76 -9.84 13.41 -2.41
CA GLU A 76 -10.44 14.62 -1.85
C GLU A 76 -9.48 15.45 -0.99
N SER A 77 -8.29 14.93 -0.61
CA SER A 77 -7.31 15.65 0.19
C SER A 77 -6.78 16.89 -0.51
N ASP A 78 -6.45 17.94 0.25
CA ASP A 78 -5.81 19.14 -0.29
C ASP A 78 -4.41 18.80 -0.88
N THR A 79 -3.91 19.68 -1.73
CA THR A 79 -2.52 19.65 -2.19
C THR A 79 -1.61 20.20 -1.08
N GLY A 80 -0.44 19.58 -0.90
CA GLY A 80 0.55 20.03 0.08
C GLY A 80 1.46 21.15 -0.43
N ILE A 81 2.21 21.73 0.50
CA ILE A 81 3.18 22.79 0.24
C ILE A 81 4.59 22.20 0.07
N GLU A 82 4.87 21.06 0.70
CA GLU A 82 6.18 20.44 0.76
C GLU A 82 6.25 19.13 -0.05
N ALA A 83 7.47 18.70 -0.36
CA ALA A 83 7.70 17.44 -1.04
C ALA A 83 7.28 16.25 -0.15
N PRO A 84 6.54 15.24 -0.68
CA PRO A 84 5.94 14.17 0.11
C PRO A 84 6.96 13.11 0.55
N SER A 85 7.86 13.45 1.48
CA SER A 85 8.80 12.47 2.05
C SER A 85 8.08 11.43 2.92
N SER A 86 8.67 10.23 3.06
CA SER A 86 8.08 9.16 3.89
C SER A 86 7.88 9.58 5.34
N ILE A 87 8.80 10.38 5.90
CA ILE A 87 8.69 10.93 7.26
C ILE A 87 7.50 11.87 7.34
N MET A 88 7.37 12.80 6.38
CA MET A 88 6.28 13.78 6.39
C MET A 88 4.92 13.09 6.26
N ILE A 89 4.78 12.14 5.34
CA ILE A 89 3.55 11.36 5.16
C ILE A 89 3.16 10.62 6.45
N ALA A 90 4.13 10.03 7.15
CA ALA A 90 3.87 9.36 8.43
C ALA A 90 3.44 10.34 9.53
N HIS A 91 4.02 11.55 9.58
CA HIS A 91 3.59 12.61 10.50
C HIS A 91 2.20 13.15 10.16
N GLU A 92 1.88 13.35 8.90
CA GLU A 92 0.55 13.76 8.46
C GLU A 92 -0.51 12.72 8.85
N LEU A 93 -0.19 11.43 8.69
CA LEU A 93 -1.07 10.34 9.14
C LEU A 93 -1.26 10.36 10.68
N ASP A 94 -0.20 10.58 11.45
CA ASP A 94 -0.30 10.72 12.91
C ASP A 94 -1.19 11.91 13.30
N LEU A 95 -1.00 13.07 12.66
CA LEU A 95 -1.82 14.26 12.88
C LEU A 95 -3.29 14.01 12.50
N LEU A 96 -3.53 13.37 11.35
CA LEU A 96 -4.87 13.02 10.88
C LEU A 96 -5.60 12.16 11.92
N LEU A 97 -4.98 11.08 12.38
CA LEU A 97 -5.60 10.17 13.36
C LEU A 97 -5.89 10.87 14.70
N ARG A 98 -4.98 11.74 15.15
CA ARG A 98 -5.18 12.54 16.37
C ARG A 98 -6.32 13.55 16.22
N LYS A 99 -6.35 14.28 15.10
CA LYS A 99 -7.38 15.31 14.84
C LYS A 99 -8.76 14.69 14.62
N ALA A 100 -8.82 13.54 13.95
CA ALA A 100 -10.04 12.75 13.81
C ALA A 100 -10.41 11.99 15.10
N GLN A 101 -9.58 12.02 16.15
CA GLN A 101 -9.80 11.29 17.41
C GLN A 101 -9.99 9.78 17.21
N ILE A 102 -9.30 9.21 16.22
CA ILE A 102 -9.29 7.78 15.96
C ILE A 102 -8.35 7.10 16.95
N SER A 103 -8.94 6.32 17.84
CA SER A 103 -8.20 5.65 18.91
C SER A 103 -7.56 4.33 18.45
N PRO A 104 -6.42 3.91 19.02
CA PRO A 104 -5.88 2.57 18.85
C PRO A 104 -6.82 1.52 19.52
N PRO A 105 -6.55 0.22 19.32
CA PRO A 105 -5.47 -0.36 18.51
C PRO A 105 -5.80 -0.43 17.01
N LEU A 106 -4.74 -0.40 16.16
CA LEU A 106 -4.87 -0.42 14.71
C LEU A 106 -4.19 -1.64 14.09
N ILE A 107 -4.86 -2.28 13.14
CA ILE A 107 -4.27 -3.25 12.21
C ILE A 107 -3.90 -2.48 10.94
N VAL A 108 -2.61 -2.33 10.67
CA VAL A 108 -2.14 -1.57 9.51
C VAL A 108 -2.01 -2.48 8.30
N VAL A 109 -2.73 -2.17 7.22
CA VAL A 109 -2.66 -2.88 5.93
C VAL A 109 -1.89 -2.01 4.96
N ALA A 110 -0.73 -2.45 4.53
CA ALA A 110 0.23 -1.68 3.75
C ALA A 110 0.53 -2.34 2.41
N HIS A 111 0.45 -1.59 1.32
CA HIS A 111 0.74 -2.07 -0.03
C HIS A 111 1.94 -1.36 -0.63
N SER A 112 2.83 -2.10 -1.29
CA SER A 112 3.94 -1.52 -2.06
C SER A 112 4.76 -0.52 -1.21
N TRP A 113 4.96 0.72 -1.66
CA TRP A 113 5.60 1.79 -0.89
C TRP A 113 4.91 2.07 0.45
N GLY A 114 3.62 1.77 0.58
CA GLY A 114 2.91 1.81 1.85
C GLY A 114 3.58 0.97 2.95
N GLY A 115 4.39 -0.03 2.59
CA GLY A 115 5.24 -0.78 3.51
C GLY A 115 6.27 0.11 4.21
N ILE A 116 6.95 0.98 3.45
CA ILE A 116 7.88 1.98 3.99
C ILE A 116 7.12 2.98 4.86
N LEU A 117 6.03 3.57 4.32
CA LEU A 117 5.23 4.60 5.01
C LEU A 117 4.64 4.09 6.33
N SER A 118 4.12 2.86 6.34
CA SER A 118 3.55 2.24 7.54
C SER A 118 4.61 1.91 8.60
N ARG A 119 5.82 1.63 8.20
CA ARG A 119 6.94 1.40 9.12
C ARG A 119 7.54 2.71 9.65
N GLU A 120 7.47 3.81 8.89
CA GLU A 120 7.69 5.16 9.42
C GLU A 120 6.65 5.50 10.49
N PHE A 121 5.37 5.23 10.23
CA PHE A 121 4.29 5.40 11.21
C PHE A 121 4.49 4.48 12.44
N LEU A 122 4.91 3.23 12.26
CA LEU A 122 5.24 2.31 13.34
C LEU A 122 6.35 2.87 14.26
N ALA A 123 7.34 3.56 13.71
CA ALA A 123 8.38 4.22 14.50
C ALA A 123 7.81 5.32 15.41
N LEU A 124 6.77 6.04 14.96
CA LEU A 124 6.10 7.08 15.74
C LEU A 124 5.11 6.52 16.77
N ARG A 125 4.39 5.46 16.42
CA ARG A 125 3.19 4.98 17.11
C ARG A 125 3.19 3.45 17.35
N SER A 126 4.35 2.88 17.70
CA SER A 126 4.48 1.42 17.84
C SER A 126 3.49 0.81 18.85
N GLY A 127 3.12 1.54 19.90
CA GLY A 127 2.13 1.10 20.90
C GLY A 127 0.70 1.00 20.37
N ASP A 128 0.39 1.70 19.28
CA ASP A 128 -0.97 1.77 18.72
C ASP A 128 -1.24 0.70 17.66
N VAL A 129 -0.18 0.04 17.17
CA VAL A 129 -0.28 -0.99 16.12
C VAL A 129 -0.47 -2.36 16.76
N ALA A 130 -1.65 -2.96 16.60
CA ALA A 130 -2.00 -4.30 17.09
C ALA A 130 -1.52 -5.43 16.18
N GLY A 131 -1.25 -5.14 14.92
CA GLY A 131 -0.74 -6.08 13.92
C GLY A 131 -0.57 -5.42 12.57
N MET A 132 0.11 -6.10 11.63
CA MET A 132 0.33 -5.57 10.29
C MET A 132 0.06 -6.62 9.21
N VAL A 133 -0.44 -6.15 8.06
CA VAL A 133 -0.57 -6.95 6.83
C VAL A 133 0.20 -6.23 5.72
N PHE A 134 1.22 -6.88 5.20
CA PHE A 134 2.02 -6.40 4.08
C PHE A 134 1.54 -7.08 2.80
N VAL A 135 1.15 -6.29 1.81
CA VAL A 135 0.63 -6.73 0.52
C VAL A 135 1.59 -6.28 -0.56
N GLU A 136 2.39 -7.18 -1.12
CA GLU A 136 3.43 -6.82 -2.11
C GLU A 136 4.28 -5.62 -1.66
N ALA A 137 4.61 -5.57 -0.36
CA ALA A 137 5.10 -4.36 0.27
C ALA A 137 6.62 -4.24 0.22
N ASN A 138 7.09 -3.01 -0.07
CA ASN A 138 8.50 -2.70 -0.02
C ASN A 138 9.05 -2.73 1.42
N GLN A 139 10.34 -3.00 1.52
CA GLN A 139 11.14 -2.86 2.72
C GLN A 139 12.47 -2.17 2.39
N GLU A 140 13.27 -1.78 3.36
CA GLU A 140 14.44 -0.91 3.21
C GLU A 140 15.46 -1.35 2.15
N HIS A 141 15.63 -2.66 1.93
CA HIS A 141 16.60 -3.17 0.95
C HIS A 141 15.98 -3.46 -0.43
N THR A 142 14.71 -3.06 -0.67
CA THR A 142 14.05 -3.40 -1.94
C THR A 142 14.81 -2.88 -3.15
N LEU A 143 15.24 -1.62 -3.13
CA LEU A 143 15.93 -1.04 -4.29
C LEU A 143 17.36 -1.54 -4.46
N ASP A 144 18.03 -1.95 -3.40
CA ASP A 144 19.39 -2.49 -3.47
C ASP A 144 19.42 -3.91 -4.05
N ILE A 145 18.38 -4.71 -3.75
CA ILE A 145 18.29 -6.11 -4.16
C ILE A 145 17.53 -6.26 -5.48
N LEU A 146 16.43 -5.51 -5.64
CA LEU A 146 15.52 -5.63 -6.76
C LEU A 146 14.90 -4.27 -7.12
N ASP A 147 15.64 -3.44 -7.87
CA ASP A 147 15.12 -2.17 -8.36
C ASP A 147 14.20 -2.37 -9.57
N TRP A 148 12.91 -2.48 -9.32
CA TRP A 148 11.88 -2.63 -10.34
C TRP A 148 11.88 -1.49 -11.38
N ARG A 149 12.42 -0.32 -11.04
CA ARG A 149 12.47 0.85 -11.93
C ARG A 149 13.38 0.61 -13.13
N LEU A 150 14.38 -0.27 -12.98
CA LEU A 150 15.24 -0.68 -14.09
C LEU A 150 14.43 -1.36 -15.21
N LEU A 151 13.46 -2.20 -14.82
CA LEU A 151 12.53 -2.81 -15.80
C LEU A 151 11.49 -1.80 -16.26
N ALA A 152 10.88 -1.09 -15.32
CA ALA A 152 9.79 -0.14 -15.61
C ALA A 152 10.21 0.99 -16.57
N ASN A 153 11.47 1.42 -16.53
CA ASN A 153 12.02 2.50 -17.37
C ASN A 153 12.81 1.94 -18.55
N SER A 154 12.82 0.63 -18.76
CA SER A 154 13.55 0.01 -19.89
C SER A 154 12.95 0.45 -21.22
N PRO A 155 13.79 0.73 -22.24
CA PRO A 155 13.34 0.97 -23.62
C PRO A 155 12.49 -0.18 -24.19
N VAL A 156 12.64 -1.39 -23.67
CA VAL A 156 11.80 -2.55 -24.04
C VAL A 156 10.32 -2.29 -23.77
N LEU A 157 9.99 -1.49 -22.76
CA LEU A 157 8.60 -1.19 -22.41
C LEU A 157 8.07 0.13 -23.02
N THR A 158 8.79 0.73 -23.96
CA THR A 158 8.34 1.97 -24.62
C THR A 158 6.98 1.79 -25.28
N GLY A 159 5.99 2.59 -24.87
CA GLY A 159 4.63 2.53 -25.40
C GLY A 159 3.88 1.22 -25.15
N VAL A 160 4.33 0.41 -24.20
CA VAL A 160 3.58 -0.74 -23.69
C VAL A 160 2.55 -0.25 -22.68
N ASP A 161 1.28 -0.54 -22.95
CA ASP A 161 0.17 -0.26 -22.03
C ASP A 161 0.12 -1.35 -20.97
N ARG A 162 0.56 -0.99 -19.76
CA ARG A 162 0.70 -1.94 -18.64
C ARG A 162 -0.64 -2.48 -18.17
N ASP A 163 -1.65 -1.62 -18.03
CA ASP A 163 -2.96 -2.02 -17.53
C ASP A 163 -3.64 -2.99 -18.49
N LYS A 164 -3.49 -2.75 -19.78
CA LYS A 164 -3.97 -3.65 -20.83
C LYS A 164 -3.23 -4.99 -20.80
N VAL A 165 -1.90 -4.99 -20.68
CA VAL A 165 -1.09 -6.23 -20.60
C VAL A 165 -1.42 -7.03 -19.35
N HIS A 166 -1.59 -6.36 -18.22
CA HIS A 166 -1.99 -7.00 -16.95
C HIS A 166 -3.49 -7.36 -16.93
N ASN A 167 -4.24 -6.90 -17.94
CA ASN A 167 -5.68 -7.15 -18.07
C ASN A 167 -6.50 -6.68 -16.85
N ILE A 168 -6.10 -5.56 -16.24
CA ILE A 168 -6.71 -5.04 -15.01
C ILE A 168 -8.20 -4.79 -15.18
N GLU A 169 -8.62 -4.24 -16.34
CA GLU A 169 -10.01 -3.98 -16.68
C GLU A 169 -10.93 -5.19 -16.51
N ASN A 170 -10.44 -6.39 -16.82
CA ASN A 170 -11.25 -7.62 -16.72
C ASN A 170 -11.00 -8.40 -15.41
N LEU A 171 -9.92 -8.13 -14.70
CA LEU A 171 -9.52 -8.88 -13.52
C LEU A 171 -9.90 -8.19 -12.20
N HIS A 172 -10.11 -6.87 -12.22
CA HIS A 172 -10.45 -6.15 -10.99
C HIS A 172 -11.78 -6.63 -10.38
N LYS A 173 -11.91 -6.44 -9.05
CA LYS A 173 -13.09 -6.83 -8.26
C LYS A 173 -13.90 -5.64 -7.76
N LEU A 174 -13.63 -4.46 -8.30
CA LEU A 174 -14.43 -3.26 -8.10
C LEU A 174 -15.80 -3.46 -8.79
N ASN A 175 -16.87 -2.93 -8.20
CA ASN A 175 -18.13 -2.82 -8.92
C ASN A 175 -18.05 -1.71 -9.98
N LYS A 176 -19.10 -1.55 -10.81
CA LYS A 176 -19.07 -0.60 -11.91
C LYS A 176 -18.81 0.85 -11.45
N GLU A 177 -19.50 1.30 -10.42
CA GLU A 177 -19.33 2.65 -9.86
C GLU A 177 -17.95 2.87 -9.26
N GLU A 178 -17.46 1.90 -8.46
CA GLU A 178 -16.12 1.91 -7.88
C GLU A 178 -15.03 1.97 -8.97
N TRP A 179 -15.22 1.26 -10.08
CA TRP A 179 -14.31 1.26 -11.23
C TRP A 179 -14.28 2.60 -11.95
N GLU A 180 -15.43 3.20 -12.21
CA GLU A 180 -15.55 4.53 -12.84
C GLU A 180 -14.88 5.61 -11.97
N ILE A 181 -15.09 5.56 -10.65
CA ILE A 181 -14.44 6.46 -9.69
C ILE A 181 -12.92 6.25 -9.69
N TYR A 182 -12.45 4.99 -9.62
CA TYR A 182 -11.04 4.65 -9.66
C TYR A 182 -10.37 5.22 -10.92
N GLN A 183 -10.91 4.92 -12.11
CA GLN A 183 -10.35 5.40 -13.38
C GLN A 183 -10.30 6.93 -13.45
N THR A 184 -11.38 7.60 -13.05
CA THR A 184 -11.46 9.06 -13.07
C THR A 184 -10.45 9.69 -12.10
N THR A 185 -10.30 9.11 -10.91
CA THR A 185 -9.38 9.60 -9.89
C THR A 185 -7.93 9.44 -10.34
N GLU A 186 -7.54 8.25 -10.78
CA GLU A 186 -6.16 7.95 -11.22
C GLU A 186 -5.76 8.78 -12.45
N ALA A 187 -6.71 9.06 -13.37
CA ALA A 187 -6.46 9.86 -14.57
C ALA A 187 -6.42 11.38 -14.32
N SER A 188 -6.79 11.84 -13.13
CA SER A 188 -6.86 13.28 -12.85
C SER A 188 -5.47 13.94 -12.82
N ASP A 189 -5.36 15.18 -13.31
CA ASP A 189 -4.11 15.97 -13.26
C ASP A 189 -3.55 16.10 -11.84
N LYS A 190 -4.43 16.23 -10.86
CA LYS A 190 -4.07 16.32 -9.45
C LYS A 190 -3.34 15.05 -9.00
N HIS A 191 -3.92 13.89 -9.29
CA HIS A 191 -3.35 12.58 -8.96
C HIS A 191 -2.00 12.38 -9.65
N GLN A 192 -1.92 12.63 -10.96
CA GLN A 192 -0.70 12.43 -11.74
C GLN A 192 0.45 13.33 -11.27
N LYS A 193 0.17 14.59 -10.95
CA LYS A 193 1.17 15.50 -10.37
C LYS A 193 1.68 15.02 -9.02
N GLN A 194 0.79 14.57 -8.15
CA GLN A 194 1.19 14.06 -6.83
C GLN A 194 1.98 12.75 -6.95
N ALA A 195 1.57 11.85 -7.84
CA ALA A 195 2.28 10.61 -8.10
C ALA A 195 3.72 10.86 -8.59
N ALA A 196 3.92 11.87 -9.43
CA ALA A 196 5.25 12.29 -9.88
C ALA A 196 6.11 12.81 -8.72
N LEU A 197 5.56 13.64 -7.84
CA LEU A 197 6.26 14.13 -6.65
C LEU A 197 6.64 12.99 -5.69
N GLU A 198 5.74 12.04 -5.46
CA GLU A 198 6.04 10.85 -4.66
C GLU A 198 7.13 9.99 -5.31
N TYR A 199 7.10 9.81 -6.64
CA TYR A 199 8.12 9.04 -7.36
C TYR A 199 9.53 9.63 -7.18
N GLU A 200 9.67 10.95 -7.13
CA GLU A 200 10.94 11.61 -6.83
C GLU A 200 11.44 11.38 -5.40
N GLN A 201 10.52 11.23 -4.44
CA GLN A 201 10.84 10.97 -3.04
C GLN A 201 11.01 9.47 -2.73
N TYR A 202 10.43 8.60 -3.55
CA TYR A 202 10.42 7.15 -3.36
C TYR A 202 11.80 6.58 -3.04
N PRO A 203 12.86 6.77 -3.86
CA PRO A 203 14.17 6.19 -3.58
C PRO A 203 14.82 6.75 -2.31
N LYS A 204 14.51 7.97 -1.91
CA LYS A 204 15.07 8.61 -0.72
C LYS A 204 14.54 8.02 0.58
N SER A 205 13.38 7.38 0.53
CA SER A 205 12.70 6.80 1.69
C SER A 205 13.36 5.52 2.22
N PHE A 206 14.09 4.79 1.38
CA PHE A 206 14.70 3.51 1.74
C PHE A 206 15.83 3.65 2.77
N PRO A 207 16.88 4.47 2.55
CA PRO A 207 17.91 4.67 3.55
C PRO A 207 17.40 5.34 4.83
N VAL A 208 16.33 6.14 4.74
CA VAL A 208 15.68 6.75 5.91
C VAL A 208 15.07 5.68 6.81
N LEU A 209 14.40 4.69 6.22
CA LEU A 209 13.83 3.57 6.99
C LEU A 209 14.93 2.62 7.49
N GLU A 210 15.94 2.32 6.66
CA GLU A 210 17.07 1.46 7.02
C GLU A 210 17.79 1.96 8.29
N ALA A 211 18.00 3.27 8.40
CA ALA A 211 18.62 3.88 9.57
C ALA A 211 17.87 3.61 10.89
N LYS A 212 16.62 3.14 10.85
CA LYS A 212 15.83 2.75 12.03
C LYS A 212 16.07 1.29 12.46
N SER A 213 16.72 0.48 11.62
CA SER A 213 17.09 -0.92 11.87
C SER A 213 15.95 -1.77 12.46
N GLN A 214 14.72 -1.55 11.98
CA GLN A 214 13.53 -2.22 12.56
C GLN A 214 13.51 -3.73 12.33
N LEU A 215 14.09 -4.20 11.20
CA LEU A 215 14.18 -5.63 10.88
C LEU A 215 15.28 -6.37 11.68
N GLU A 216 16.14 -5.64 12.37
CA GLU A 216 17.27 -6.17 13.11
C GLU A 216 17.04 -6.16 14.63
N GLN A 217 15.92 -5.54 15.08
CA GLN A 217 15.63 -5.42 16.51
C GLN A 217 15.38 -6.78 17.17
N GLN A 218 15.95 -6.93 18.36
CA GLN A 218 15.73 -8.10 19.23
C GLN A 218 15.38 -7.64 20.65
N PRO A 219 14.19 -7.97 21.17
CA PRO A 219 13.10 -8.65 20.46
C PRO A 219 12.53 -7.82 19.32
N PRO A 220 11.84 -8.45 18.35
CA PRO A 220 11.19 -7.75 17.22
C PRO A 220 10.33 -6.59 17.69
N ILE A 221 10.25 -5.49 16.92
CA ILE A 221 9.55 -4.26 17.32
C ILE A 221 8.06 -4.49 17.64
N LEU A 222 7.39 -5.41 16.95
CA LEU A 222 6.00 -5.79 17.21
C LEU A 222 5.87 -6.90 18.27
N ARG A 223 6.99 -7.49 18.72
CA ARG A 223 6.99 -8.64 19.66
C ARG A 223 6.13 -9.79 19.15
N SER A 224 5.04 -10.16 19.88
CA SER A 224 4.06 -11.20 19.49
C SER A 224 2.85 -10.65 18.71
N ARG A 225 2.78 -9.36 18.45
CA ARG A 225 1.70 -8.79 17.64
C ARG A 225 1.81 -9.29 16.20
N PRO A 226 0.71 -9.84 15.61
CA PRO A 226 0.79 -10.63 14.38
C PRO A 226 1.20 -9.80 13.16
N VAL A 227 2.01 -10.42 12.30
CA VAL A 227 2.38 -9.90 10.97
C VAL A 227 2.02 -10.93 9.92
N CYS A 228 1.24 -10.50 8.92
CA CYS A 228 0.93 -11.29 7.74
C CYS A 228 1.56 -10.65 6.50
N VAL A 229 2.26 -11.45 5.70
CA VAL A 229 2.86 -11.00 4.42
C VAL A 229 2.22 -11.77 3.29
N ILE A 230 1.74 -11.04 2.28
CA ILE A 230 1.06 -11.56 1.10
C ILE A 230 1.87 -11.16 -0.13
N LYS A 231 2.37 -12.16 -0.85
CA LYS A 231 3.12 -11.98 -2.09
C LYS A 231 2.25 -12.32 -3.29
N GLY A 232 2.25 -11.45 -4.29
CA GLY A 232 1.73 -11.74 -5.63
C GLY A 232 2.81 -12.34 -6.54
N ASP A 233 2.47 -12.49 -7.80
CA ASP A 233 3.38 -12.96 -8.85
C ASP A 233 3.76 -11.80 -9.78
N ASN A 234 4.54 -10.86 -9.24
CA ASN A 234 4.96 -9.66 -9.96
C ASN A 234 5.99 -9.99 -11.06
N GLY A 235 6.81 -11.02 -10.85
CA GLY A 235 7.74 -11.51 -11.88
C GLY A 235 7.02 -11.92 -13.16
N ARG A 236 5.92 -12.67 -13.04
CA ARG A 236 5.04 -13.02 -14.17
C ARG A 236 4.50 -11.77 -14.88
N ASP A 237 4.12 -10.75 -14.15
CA ASP A 237 3.57 -9.53 -14.74
C ASP A 237 4.65 -8.78 -15.55
N PHE A 238 5.89 -8.69 -15.04
CA PHE A 238 7.01 -8.17 -15.83
C PHE A 238 7.37 -9.05 -17.03
N GLN A 239 7.25 -10.38 -16.92
CA GLN A 239 7.43 -11.27 -18.05
C GLN A 239 6.43 -11.00 -19.19
N LYS A 240 5.15 -10.75 -18.85
CA LYS A 240 4.14 -10.36 -19.84
C LYS A 240 4.45 -9.01 -20.49
N LEU A 241 4.89 -8.03 -19.71
CA LEU A 241 5.31 -6.73 -20.23
C LEU A 241 6.51 -6.86 -21.17
N PHE A 242 7.50 -7.67 -20.80
CA PHE A 242 8.65 -7.97 -21.65
C PHE A 242 8.20 -8.56 -22.99
N GLN A 243 7.35 -9.58 -22.98
CA GLN A 243 6.82 -10.20 -24.19
C GLN A 243 6.10 -9.19 -25.08
N ALA A 244 5.23 -8.35 -24.49
CA ALA A 244 4.53 -7.29 -25.23
C ALA A 244 5.49 -6.25 -25.84
N GLY A 245 6.61 -5.95 -25.16
CA GLY A 245 7.66 -5.09 -25.69
C GLY A 245 8.39 -5.72 -26.89
N ILE A 246 8.72 -7.01 -26.79
CA ILE A 246 9.33 -7.79 -27.90
C ILE A 246 8.42 -7.80 -29.12
N GLU A 247 7.12 -8.06 -28.94
CA GLU A 247 6.12 -8.08 -30.03
C GLU A 247 5.99 -6.72 -30.74
N LYS A 248 6.26 -5.62 -30.04
CA LYS A 248 6.34 -4.26 -30.61
C LYS A 248 7.67 -3.98 -31.33
N GLY A 249 8.65 -4.87 -31.22
CA GLY A 249 10.00 -4.65 -31.75
C GLY A 249 10.86 -3.72 -30.89
N ASN A 250 10.49 -3.44 -29.66
CA ASN A 250 11.18 -2.52 -28.76
C ASN A 250 12.51 -3.07 -28.23
N GLY A 251 13.41 -2.16 -27.88
CA GLY A 251 14.70 -2.44 -27.28
C GLY A 251 15.72 -3.07 -28.23
N SER A 252 16.98 -2.77 -28.02
CA SER A 252 18.12 -3.44 -28.64
C SER A 252 18.30 -4.86 -28.03
N GLU A 253 19.10 -5.70 -28.69
CA GLU A 253 19.43 -7.02 -28.16
C GLU A 253 20.04 -6.97 -26.76
N SER A 254 20.95 -6.04 -26.51
CA SER A 254 21.56 -5.85 -25.19
C SER A 254 20.55 -5.40 -24.10
N GLU A 255 19.57 -4.56 -24.44
CA GLU A 255 18.52 -4.12 -23.50
C GLU A 255 17.55 -5.26 -23.18
N ARG A 256 17.24 -6.12 -24.16
CA ARG A 256 16.41 -7.30 -23.94
C ARG A 256 17.10 -8.32 -23.04
N VAL A 257 18.38 -8.59 -23.29
CA VAL A 257 19.19 -9.48 -22.43
C VAL A 257 19.25 -8.94 -21.00
N ALA A 258 19.52 -7.64 -20.83
CA ALA A 258 19.57 -7.03 -19.50
C ALA A 258 18.20 -7.14 -18.76
N PHE A 259 17.09 -7.04 -19.48
CA PHE A 259 15.76 -7.22 -18.90
C PHE A 259 15.53 -8.67 -18.45
N GLU A 260 15.86 -9.64 -19.30
CA GLU A 260 15.76 -11.07 -18.99
C GLU A 260 16.63 -11.48 -17.80
N ASP A 261 17.85 -10.97 -17.70
CA ASP A 261 18.76 -11.24 -16.59
C ASP A 261 18.14 -10.84 -15.23
N VAL A 262 17.44 -9.70 -15.19
CA VAL A 262 16.71 -9.30 -13.98
C VAL A 262 15.56 -10.28 -13.68
N LEU A 263 14.80 -10.68 -14.70
CA LEU A 263 13.67 -11.60 -14.55
C LEU A 263 14.09 -12.98 -14.04
N THR A 264 15.25 -13.50 -14.47
CA THR A 264 15.74 -14.84 -14.06
C THR A 264 15.91 -14.96 -12.53
N THR A 265 16.18 -13.87 -11.85
CA THR A 265 16.41 -13.85 -10.39
C THR A 265 15.25 -13.20 -9.63
N TRP A 266 14.23 -12.70 -10.32
CA TRP A 266 13.15 -11.90 -9.74
C TRP A 266 12.47 -12.60 -8.57
N ASP A 267 11.91 -13.79 -8.80
CA ASP A 267 11.07 -14.47 -7.80
C ASP A 267 11.84 -14.81 -6.54
N VAL A 268 13.09 -15.24 -6.65
CA VAL A 268 13.92 -15.55 -5.48
C VAL A 268 14.23 -14.30 -4.67
N LYS A 269 14.56 -13.19 -5.33
CA LYS A 269 14.87 -11.93 -4.70
C LYS A 269 13.62 -11.30 -4.08
N ASP A 270 12.51 -11.27 -4.81
CA ASP A 270 11.25 -10.72 -4.34
C ASP A 270 10.72 -11.52 -3.15
N GLN A 271 10.72 -12.85 -3.22
CA GLN A 271 10.32 -13.68 -2.09
C GLN A 271 11.16 -13.40 -0.84
N ALA A 272 12.47 -13.25 -0.98
CA ALA A 272 13.36 -12.93 0.13
C ALA A 272 13.02 -11.54 0.74
N LEU A 273 12.76 -10.53 -0.10
CA LEU A 273 12.37 -9.19 0.31
C LEU A 273 11.02 -9.21 1.04
N GLN A 274 10.01 -9.86 0.46
CA GLN A 274 8.69 -9.97 1.09
C GLN A 274 8.79 -10.65 2.46
N ARG A 275 9.50 -11.79 2.56
CA ARG A 275 9.74 -12.49 3.83
C ARG A 275 10.55 -11.69 4.83
N GLY A 276 11.35 -10.72 4.38
CA GLY A 276 12.07 -9.78 5.25
C GLY A 276 11.14 -9.05 6.22
N ASN A 277 9.94 -8.63 5.78
CA ASN A 277 8.95 -7.97 6.62
C ASN A 277 8.44 -8.82 7.81
N LEU A 278 8.57 -10.15 7.74
CA LEU A 278 8.22 -11.04 8.84
C LEU A 278 9.07 -10.80 10.10
N LYS A 279 10.31 -10.36 9.94
CA LYS A 279 11.22 -10.08 11.07
C LYS A 279 10.68 -9.06 12.07
N LEU A 280 9.65 -8.30 11.70
CA LEU A 280 9.02 -7.34 12.62
C LEU A 280 8.27 -7.99 13.78
N SER A 281 7.95 -9.29 13.72
CA SER A 281 7.19 -9.99 14.75
C SER A 281 7.66 -11.44 14.92
N SER A 282 7.44 -12.00 16.13
CA SER A 282 7.59 -13.44 16.38
C SER A 282 6.36 -14.25 15.97
N ARG A 283 5.18 -13.62 15.72
CA ARG A 283 3.94 -14.26 15.27
C ARG A 283 3.69 -13.89 13.83
N GLN A 284 3.93 -14.84 12.92
CA GLN A 284 4.09 -14.57 11.49
C GLN A 284 3.20 -15.48 10.64
N LYS A 285 2.71 -14.93 9.53
CA LYS A 285 2.10 -15.70 8.42
C LYS A 285 2.65 -15.17 7.10
N TYR A 286 2.96 -16.09 6.20
CA TYR A 286 3.32 -15.78 4.82
C TYR A 286 2.50 -16.66 3.88
N PHE A 287 1.99 -16.11 2.80
CA PHE A 287 1.41 -16.87 1.71
C PHE A 287 1.52 -16.12 0.38
N GLU A 288 1.42 -16.87 -0.70
CA GLU A 288 1.51 -16.37 -2.07
C GLU A 288 0.17 -16.46 -2.79
N VAL A 289 -0.03 -15.54 -3.74
CA VAL A 289 -1.23 -15.45 -4.58
C VAL A 289 -0.79 -15.55 -6.05
N PRO A 290 -0.60 -16.76 -6.58
CA PRO A 290 0.11 -16.97 -7.85
C PRO A 290 -0.66 -16.46 -9.09
N PHE A 291 -1.93 -16.09 -8.94
CA PHE A 291 -2.76 -15.61 -10.05
C PHE A 291 -2.94 -14.09 -10.07
N SER A 292 -2.34 -13.37 -9.13
CA SER A 292 -2.38 -11.93 -9.02
C SER A 292 -0.97 -11.37 -8.95
N GLY A 293 -0.72 -10.28 -9.67
CA GLY A 293 0.55 -9.58 -9.62
C GLY A 293 0.57 -8.52 -8.51
N HIS A 294 1.22 -7.39 -8.79
CA HIS A 294 1.44 -6.34 -7.79
C HIS A 294 0.15 -5.75 -7.19
N ASN A 295 -0.92 -5.65 -7.99
CA ASN A 295 -2.17 -4.99 -7.58
C ASN A 295 -3.18 -5.98 -6.97
N LEU A 296 -2.77 -6.72 -5.92
CA LEU A 296 -3.66 -7.68 -5.24
C LEU A 296 -4.94 -7.04 -4.69
N GLN A 297 -4.89 -5.80 -4.23
CA GLN A 297 -6.06 -5.09 -3.73
C GLN A 297 -7.15 -4.92 -4.78
N LEU A 298 -6.77 -4.88 -6.07
CA LEU A 298 -7.72 -4.82 -7.19
C LEU A 298 -8.15 -6.20 -7.66
N THR A 299 -7.21 -7.14 -7.82
CA THR A 299 -7.44 -8.41 -8.53
C THR A 299 -7.68 -9.61 -7.62
N ALA A 300 -7.24 -9.56 -6.36
CA ALA A 300 -7.39 -10.60 -5.36
C ALA A 300 -7.72 -10.05 -3.96
N PRO A 301 -8.76 -9.19 -3.80
CA PRO A 301 -9.10 -8.58 -2.51
C PRO A 301 -9.37 -9.63 -1.42
N ASP A 302 -9.90 -10.80 -1.78
CA ASP A 302 -10.16 -11.90 -0.83
C ASP A 302 -8.89 -12.38 -0.13
N ALA A 303 -7.73 -12.36 -0.82
CA ALA A 303 -6.46 -12.71 -0.23
C ALA A 303 -6.03 -11.69 0.83
N VAL A 304 -6.21 -10.39 0.54
CA VAL A 304 -5.93 -9.32 1.51
C VAL A 304 -6.83 -9.46 2.74
N VAL A 305 -8.13 -9.68 2.52
CA VAL A 305 -9.12 -9.91 3.59
C VAL A 305 -8.76 -11.13 4.44
N SER A 306 -8.30 -12.22 3.82
CA SER A 306 -7.84 -13.43 4.54
C SER A 306 -6.63 -13.14 5.43
N GLY A 307 -5.68 -12.32 4.94
CA GLY A 307 -4.55 -11.87 5.74
C GLY A 307 -4.97 -11.06 6.96
N VAL A 308 -5.90 -10.11 6.77
CA VAL A 308 -6.44 -9.29 7.86
C VAL A 308 -7.20 -10.16 8.88
N LYS A 309 -8.06 -11.08 8.44
CA LYS A 309 -8.78 -12.00 9.33
C LYS A 309 -7.82 -12.82 10.19
N TRP A 310 -6.75 -13.35 9.58
CA TRP A 310 -5.74 -14.06 10.33
C TRP A 310 -5.08 -13.16 11.39
N VAL A 311 -4.78 -11.91 11.07
CA VAL A 311 -4.24 -10.96 12.07
C VAL A 311 -5.24 -10.74 13.21
N ILE A 312 -6.53 -10.52 12.92
CA ILE A 312 -7.59 -10.36 13.92
C ILE A 312 -7.64 -11.56 14.87
N GLU A 313 -7.60 -12.78 14.33
CA GLU A 313 -7.66 -14.04 15.10
C GLU A 313 -6.42 -14.29 15.97
N ASN A 314 -5.32 -13.55 15.72
CA ASN A 314 -4.04 -13.73 16.39
C ASN A 314 -3.61 -12.52 17.26
N ILE A 315 -4.45 -11.49 17.40
CA ILE A 315 -4.27 -10.40 18.38
C ILE A 315 -4.60 -10.97 19.77
N GLU A 316 -3.72 -10.68 20.75
CA GLU A 316 -3.90 -11.03 22.17
C GLU A 316 -4.67 -9.97 22.92
#